data_f104291b0c2941d41ec5bc100c340c71
#
_entry.id   f104291b0c2941d41ec5bc100c340c71
#
_cell.length_a   1.000
_cell.length_b   1.000
_cell.length_c   1.000
_cell.angle_alpha   90.00
_cell.angle_beta   90.00
_cell.angle_gamma   90.00
#
_symmetry.space_group_name_H-M   'P 1'
#
loop_
_entity.id
_entity.type
_entity.pdbx_description
1 polymer ?
#
loop_
_entity_poly.entity_id
_entity_poly.type
_entity_poly.pdbx_seq_one_letter_code
_entity_poly.pdbx_strand_id
1 'polypeptide(L)'
;MIFELFRFIFRKKKMLGYLSDLIGTLFIGDSTEKAMSLSQDATFVELKRHVEANEKDAQLLELFEKDPARFEKFTRLFATPDGDFLFDFSKNRITDESFQLLMRLAKSRGVEESRNAMFSAEKINFTENRAVLHVALRNRANRPILVDGKDVMPDVNRVLAHMKEFCNEIISGSWTGYTGKKITDVVNIGIGGSDLGPLMVTESLKNYQIGPNVHFVSNVDGTHVAEVTKKLNAETTLFIIASKTFTTQETITNAETAKEWFLAKAGDAGAVAKHFVALSTNVTKAVEFGIDEKNMFEFWDWVGGRYSLWSAIGLSIAVHIGFDNYEKLLDGAFSVDEHFVNTPLEKNIPVILAMIGVLYNNIYGAETHALLPYDQYMHRFAAYFQQGDMESNGKFVTRHGQRVDYSTGPIVWGEPGTNGQHAFYQLIHQGTRLIPADFIAPVKTLNPIRGGLHHQILLANFLAQTEALMKGKTAAVAEAELKSSGMSPESIAKILPHKVFEGNKPTTSIVLPVVTPFTLGALIAFYEHKIFVQGIIWDICSYDQWGVELGKQLAKVIQPELASADTVTSHDASTNGLIAFIKNNA
;
A
#
# COMPACT_ATOMS: atom_id res chain seq x y z
N MET A 1 -54.15 -13.54 28.39
CA MET A 1 -54.62 -12.85 27.18
C MET A 1 -53.54 -11.93 26.56
N ILE A 2 -52.77 -11.15 27.32
CA ILE A 2 -51.70 -10.26 26.80
C ILE A 2 -50.46 -11.04 26.32
N PHE A 3 -50.12 -12.17 26.96
CA PHE A 3 -48.96 -13.00 26.57
C PHE A 3 -49.17 -13.80 25.28
N GLU A 4 -50.42 -14.18 24.95
CA GLU A 4 -50.77 -14.87 23.72
C GLU A 4 -50.79 -13.90 22.53
N LEU A 5 -51.15 -12.63 22.75
CA LEU A 5 -51.14 -11.59 21.72
C LEU A 5 -49.69 -11.23 21.31
N PHE A 6 -48.74 -11.22 22.27
CA PHE A 6 -47.29 -11.00 21.99
C PHE A 6 -46.70 -12.18 21.21
N ARG A 7 -47.03 -13.42 21.51
CA ARG A 7 -46.59 -14.59 20.74
C ARG A 7 -47.14 -14.60 19.31
N PHE A 8 -48.38 -14.11 19.10
CA PHE A 8 -48.98 -14.02 17.78
C PHE A 8 -48.34 -12.91 16.93
N ILE A 9 -48.02 -11.77 17.51
CA ILE A 9 -47.35 -10.65 16.84
C ILE A 9 -45.89 -11.03 16.48
N PHE A 10 -45.17 -11.73 17.35
CA PHE A 10 -43.80 -12.20 17.08
C PHE A 10 -43.76 -13.28 15.99
N ARG A 11 -44.74 -14.19 15.96
CA ARG A 11 -44.85 -15.17 14.87
C ARG A 11 -45.20 -14.52 13.52
N LYS A 12 -46.05 -13.50 13.49
CA LYS A 12 -46.38 -12.76 12.26
C LYS A 12 -45.17 -11.93 11.75
N LYS A 13 -44.37 -11.30 12.60
CA LYS A 13 -43.15 -10.60 12.19
C LYS A 13 -42.07 -11.55 11.65
N LYS A 14 -41.90 -12.73 12.25
CA LYS A 14 -41.00 -13.76 11.74
C LYS A 14 -41.45 -14.32 10.39
N MET A 15 -42.76 -14.51 10.20
CA MET A 15 -43.34 -15.01 8.95
C MET A 15 -43.31 -13.96 7.83
N LEU A 16 -43.44 -12.66 8.15
CA LEU A 16 -43.28 -11.57 7.19
C LEU A 16 -41.80 -11.37 6.79
N GLY A 17 -40.85 -11.60 7.68
CA GLY A 17 -39.42 -11.65 7.35
C GLY A 17 -39.08 -12.79 6.40
N TYR A 18 -39.58 -14.00 6.65
CA TYR A 18 -39.40 -15.15 5.74
C TYR A 18 -40.15 -14.97 4.39
N LEU A 19 -41.26 -14.27 4.34
CA LEU A 19 -41.93 -13.94 3.07
C LEU A 19 -41.19 -12.85 2.29
N SER A 20 -40.58 -11.87 2.96
CA SER A 20 -39.74 -10.84 2.34
C SER A 20 -38.50 -11.48 1.73
N ASP A 21 -37.84 -12.41 2.44
CA ASP A 21 -36.67 -13.15 1.96
C ASP A 21 -37.07 -14.13 0.82
N LEU A 22 -38.26 -14.76 0.88
CA LEU A 22 -38.73 -15.63 -0.18
C LEU A 22 -39.20 -14.87 -1.44
N ILE A 23 -39.75 -13.67 -1.28
CA ILE A 23 -40.17 -12.80 -2.39
C ILE A 23 -38.93 -12.13 -3.01
N GLY A 24 -37.93 -11.76 -2.19
CA GLY A 24 -36.63 -11.30 -2.69
C GLY A 24 -35.89 -12.35 -3.52
N THR A 25 -36.07 -13.63 -3.22
CA THR A 25 -35.47 -14.75 -3.96
C THR A 25 -36.28 -15.12 -5.24
N LEU A 26 -37.52 -14.71 -5.35
CA LEU A 26 -38.43 -15.02 -6.49
C LEU A 26 -38.43 -13.94 -7.59
N PHE A 27 -37.84 -12.73 -7.33
CA PHE A 27 -37.78 -11.64 -8.30
C PHE A 27 -36.34 -11.27 -8.71
N ILE A 28 -35.34 -12.01 -8.25
CA ILE A 28 -34.02 -11.98 -8.89
C ILE A 28 -34.14 -12.92 -10.10
N GLY A 29 -34.41 -12.34 -11.25
CA GLY A 29 -34.38 -13.06 -12.51
C GLY A 29 -33.07 -13.83 -12.60
N ASP A 30 -33.17 -15.11 -12.91
CA ASP A 30 -32.08 -16.07 -13.15
C ASP A 30 -31.27 -15.63 -14.39
N SER A 31 -30.43 -14.63 -14.22
CA SER A 31 -29.31 -14.31 -15.09
C SER A 31 -28.00 -14.49 -14.35
N THR A 32 -27.88 -15.63 -13.64
CA THR A 32 -26.57 -16.12 -13.22
C THR A 32 -25.88 -16.75 -14.46
N GLU A 33 -25.45 -15.94 -15.41
CA GLU A 33 -24.22 -16.28 -16.09
C GLU A 33 -23.17 -16.38 -15.00
N LYS A 34 -22.76 -17.61 -14.67
CA LYS A 34 -21.65 -17.86 -13.75
C LYS A 34 -20.48 -17.04 -14.29
N ALA A 35 -20.11 -15.97 -13.57
CA ALA A 35 -18.94 -15.21 -13.96
C ALA A 35 -17.77 -16.19 -14.09
N MET A 36 -17.15 -16.18 -15.23
CA MET A 36 -16.12 -17.15 -15.61
C MET A 36 -14.89 -16.96 -14.72
N SER A 37 -14.51 -18.00 -13.97
CA SER A 37 -13.28 -18.01 -13.16
C SER A 37 -12.08 -17.69 -14.05
N LEU A 38 -11.03 -17.04 -13.50
CA LEU A 38 -9.79 -16.79 -14.23
C LEU A 38 -9.23 -18.08 -14.85
N SER A 39 -9.26 -19.19 -14.13
CA SER A 39 -8.79 -20.50 -14.61
C SER A 39 -9.56 -21.04 -15.81
N GLN A 40 -10.78 -20.55 -16.04
CA GLN A 40 -11.65 -20.93 -17.16
C GLN A 40 -11.64 -19.90 -18.30
N ASP A 41 -11.05 -18.72 -18.09
CA ASP A 41 -10.93 -17.70 -19.14
C ASP A 41 -10.10 -18.23 -20.30
N ALA A 42 -10.66 -18.20 -21.53
CA ALA A 42 -10.04 -18.79 -22.71
C ALA A 42 -8.67 -18.17 -23.02
N THR A 43 -8.52 -16.85 -22.78
CA THR A 43 -7.25 -16.14 -23.00
C THR A 43 -6.22 -16.52 -21.94
N PHE A 44 -6.64 -16.70 -20.69
CA PHE A 44 -5.75 -17.18 -19.63
C PHE A 44 -5.27 -18.62 -19.90
N VAL A 45 -6.16 -19.50 -20.32
CA VAL A 45 -5.82 -20.88 -20.70
C VAL A 45 -4.85 -20.90 -21.90
N GLU A 46 -5.09 -20.06 -22.90
CA GLU A 46 -4.19 -19.90 -24.06
C GLU A 46 -2.81 -19.38 -23.63
N LEU A 47 -2.76 -18.33 -22.82
CA LEU A 47 -1.52 -17.76 -22.25
C LEU A 47 -0.74 -18.82 -21.47
N LYS A 48 -1.40 -19.53 -20.57
CA LYS A 48 -0.78 -20.59 -19.76
C LYS A 48 -0.17 -21.68 -20.64
N ARG A 49 -0.93 -22.16 -21.64
CA ARG A 49 -0.45 -23.16 -22.59
C ARG A 49 0.74 -22.64 -23.40
N HIS A 50 0.68 -21.41 -23.89
CA HIS A 50 1.77 -20.81 -24.65
C HIS A 50 3.06 -20.73 -23.82
N VAL A 51 2.97 -20.20 -22.58
CA VAL A 51 4.12 -20.08 -21.68
C VAL A 51 4.69 -21.45 -21.31
N GLU A 52 3.85 -22.42 -20.98
CA GLU A 52 4.29 -23.78 -20.64
C GLU A 52 4.99 -24.48 -21.79
N ALA A 53 4.54 -24.26 -23.03
CA ALA A 53 5.11 -24.89 -24.22
C ALA A 53 6.37 -24.19 -24.75
N ASN A 54 6.47 -22.86 -24.64
CA ASN A 54 7.45 -22.07 -25.37
C ASN A 54 8.38 -21.21 -24.50
N GLU A 55 7.99 -20.86 -23.29
CA GLU A 55 8.68 -19.82 -22.50
C GLU A 55 9.09 -20.27 -21.09
N LYS A 56 8.55 -21.39 -20.57
CA LYS A 56 8.79 -21.82 -19.19
C LYS A 56 10.27 -21.96 -18.86
N ASP A 57 11.04 -22.51 -19.80
CA ASP A 57 12.47 -22.75 -19.67
C ASP A 57 13.33 -21.74 -20.45
N ALA A 58 12.70 -20.72 -21.04
CA ALA A 58 13.41 -19.70 -21.80
C ALA A 58 14.41 -18.96 -20.92
N GLN A 59 15.63 -18.79 -21.44
CA GLN A 59 16.68 -18.06 -20.78
C GLN A 59 16.65 -16.59 -21.18
N LEU A 60 16.64 -15.68 -20.21
CA LEU A 60 16.62 -14.24 -20.47
C LEU A 60 17.78 -13.79 -21.37
N LEU A 61 18.97 -14.35 -21.20
CA LEU A 61 20.12 -14.06 -22.06
C LEU A 61 19.80 -14.41 -23.53
N GLU A 62 19.26 -15.59 -23.80
CA GLU A 62 18.88 -15.99 -25.15
C GLU A 62 17.80 -15.09 -25.75
N LEU A 63 16.86 -14.60 -24.93
CA LEU A 63 15.83 -13.66 -25.41
C LEU A 63 16.44 -12.34 -25.88
N PHE A 64 17.49 -11.83 -25.19
CA PHE A 64 18.24 -10.65 -25.62
C PHE A 64 19.13 -10.93 -26.86
N GLU A 65 19.73 -12.11 -26.95
CA GLU A 65 20.51 -12.51 -28.13
C GLU A 65 19.65 -12.63 -29.37
N LYS A 66 18.46 -13.19 -29.24
CA LYS A 66 17.51 -13.38 -30.36
C LYS A 66 16.83 -12.07 -30.78
N ASP A 67 16.70 -11.10 -29.88
CA ASP A 67 16.05 -9.82 -30.13
C ASP A 67 16.87 -8.65 -29.58
N PRO A 68 17.80 -8.09 -30.37
CA PRO A 68 18.60 -6.92 -29.97
C PRO A 68 17.77 -5.67 -29.66
N ALA A 69 16.55 -5.57 -30.17
CA ALA A 69 15.61 -4.46 -29.91
C ALA A 69 14.74 -4.68 -28.66
N ARG A 70 15.03 -5.75 -27.87
CA ARG A 70 14.22 -6.14 -26.73
C ARG A 70 14.08 -5.04 -25.68
N PHE A 71 15.15 -4.29 -25.42
CA PHE A 71 15.09 -3.17 -24.48
C PHE A 71 14.10 -2.11 -24.95
N GLU A 72 14.17 -1.67 -26.21
CA GLU A 72 13.26 -0.64 -26.75
C GLU A 72 11.81 -1.13 -26.80
N LYS A 73 11.58 -2.41 -27.11
CA LYS A 73 10.24 -3.00 -27.14
C LYS A 73 9.57 -3.03 -25.76
N PHE A 74 10.33 -3.42 -24.74
CA PHE A 74 9.84 -3.66 -23.39
C PHE A 74 10.25 -2.56 -22.43
N THR A 75 10.33 -1.33 -22.91
CA THR A 75 10.53 -0.11 -22.13
C THR A 75 9.39 0.88 -22.38
N ARG A 76 9.00 1.60 -21.34
CA ARG A 76 8.04 2.70 -21.43
C ARG A 76 8.61 3.93 -20.72
N LEU A 77 8.37 5.09 -21.30
CA LEU A 77 8.69 6.38 -20.70
C LEU A 77 7.41 7.05 -20.22
N PHE A 78 7.53 7.76 -19.11
CA PHE A 78 6.48 8.62 -18.60
C PHE A 78 7.06 9.98 -18.28
N ALA A 79 6.64 10.99 -19.03
CA ALA A 79 7.14 12.35 -18.91
C ALA A 79 6.59 13.05 -17.66
N THR A 80 7.47 13.75 -16.93
CA THR A 80 7.11 14.59 -15.79
C THR A 80 7.83 15.94 -15.88
N PRO A 81 7.40 16.96 -15.13
CA PRO A 81 8.11 18.24 -15.05
C PRO A 81 9.55 18.13 -14.55
N ASP A 82 9.86 17.08 -13.78
CA ASP A 82 11.18 16.85 -13.19
C ASP A 82 12.11 15.99 -14.08
N GLY A 83 11.59 15.50 -15.22
CA GLY A 83 12.23 14.58 -16.17
C GLY A 83 11.42 13.30 -16.35
N ASP A 84 11.91 12.39 -17.17
CA ASP A 84 11.18 11.18 -17.54
C ASP A 84 11.42 10.05 -16.54
N PHE A 85 10.35 9.29 -16.21
CA PHE A 85 10.48 7.94 -15.71
C PHE A 85 10.78 6.98 -16.85
N LEU A 86 11.58 5.98 -16.54
CA LEU A 86 11.80 4.84 -17.41
C LEU A 86 11.38 3.57 -16.69
N PHE A 87 10.49 2.81 -17.32
CA PHE A 87 10.05 1.50 -16.86
C PHE A 87 10.61 0.45 -17.82
N ASP A 88 11.66 -0.24 -17.41
CA ASP A 88 12.26 -1.34 -18.16
C ASP A 88 11.78 -2.68 -17.61
N PHE A 89 10.95 -3.36 -18.37
CA PHE A 89 10.48 -4.72 -18.08
C PHE A 89 11.06 -5.75 -19.06
N SER A 90 12.12 -5.41 -19.79
CA SER A 90 12.79 -6.29 -20.74
C SER A 90 13.46 -7.51 -20.09
N LYS A 91 13.85 -7.41 -18.81
CA LYS A 91 14.41 -8.52 -18.03
C LYS A 91 13.33 -9.39 -17.36
N ASN A 92 12.15 -9.49 -17.97
CA ASN A 92 11.10 -10.43 -17.59
C ASN A 92 11.00 -11.56 -18.61
N ARG A 93 10.52 -12.73 -18.19
CA ARG A 93 10.33 -13.90 -19.06
C ARG A 93 9.05 -13.73 -19.88
N ILE A 94 9.10 -12.85 -20.86
CA ILE A 94 8.02 -12.53 -21.78
C ILE A 94 8.56 -12.46 -23.21
N THR A 95 7.74 -12.84 -24.17
CA THR A 95 7.96 -12.61 -25.60
C THR A 95 6.93 -11.63 -26.14
N ASP A 96 7.02 -11.27 -27.43
CA ASP A 96 5.99 -10.46 -28.07
C ASP A 96 4.61 -11.16 -27.99
N GLU A 97 4.58 -12.49 -28.12
CA GLU A 97 3.34 -13.25 -28.09
C GLU A 97 2.72 -13.32 -26.71
N SER A 98 3.49 -13.68 -25.67
CA SER A 98 2.98 -13.68 -24.29
C SER A 98 2.57 -12.27 -23.86
N PHE A 99 3.27 -11.23 -24.29
CA PHE A 99 2.88 -9.85 -24.02
C PHE A 99 1.51 -9.51 -24.64
N GLN A 100 1.28 -9.88 -25.90
CA GLN A 100 -0.02 -9.68 -26.55
C GLN A 100 -1.14 -10.50 -25.87
N LEU A 101 -0.83 -11.73 -25.44
CA LEU A 101 -1.77 -12.55 -24.67
C LEU A 101 -2.13 -11.92 -23.33
N LEU A 102 -1.14 -11.33 -22.61
CA LEU A 102 -1.37 -10.59 -21.38
C LEU A 102 -2.30 -9.39 -21.60
N MET A 103 -2.10 -8.62 -22.67
CA MET A 103 -2.96 -7.48 -23.01
C MET A 103 -4.37 -7.93 -23.42
N ARG A 104 -4.50 -9.03 -24.17
CA ARG A 104 -5.81 -9.64 -24.47
C ARG A 104 -6.52 -10.11 -23.20
N LEU A 105 -5.78 -10.68 -22.24
CA LEU A 105 -6.33 -11.08 -20.95
C LEU A 105 -6.83 -9.88 -20.16
N ALA A 106 -6.07 -8.78 -20.10
CA ALA A 106 -6.51 -7.56 -19.45
C ALA A 106 -7.84 -7.04 -20.05
N LYS A 107 -7.96 -7.11 -21.38
CA LYS A 107 -9.19 -6.72 -22.07
C LYS A 107 -10.35 -7.69 -21.80
N SER A 108 -10.14 -9.02 -21.91
CA SER A 108 -11.20 -10.02 -21.69
C SER A 108 -11.72 -10.02 -20.24
N ARG A 109 -10.86 -9.61 -19.27
CA ARG A 109 -11.26 -9.47 -17.86
C ARG A 109 -11.92 -8.13 -17.52
N GLY A 110 -12.15 -7.26 -18.50
CA GLY A 110 -12.89 -6.01 -18.32
C GLY A 110 -12.11 -4.93 -17.53
N VAL A 111 -10.79 -4.81 -17.76
CA VAL A 111 -9.97 -3.79 -17.07
C VAL A 111 -10.42 -2.37 -17.45
N GLU A 112 -10.77 -2.13 -18.73
CA GLU A 112 -11.20 -0.80 -19.18
C GLU A 112 -12.57 -0.44 -18.62
N GLU A 113 -13.51 -1.37 -18.60
CA GLU A 113 -14.85 -1.19 -18.02
C GLU A 113 -14.77 -0.94 -16.52
N SER A 114 -13.99 -1.74 -15.81
CA SER A 114 -13.80 -1.60 -14.35
C SER A 114 -13.09 -0.29 -13.98
N ARG A 115 -12.12 0.14 -14.78
CA ARG A 115 -11.49 1.45 -14.65
C ARG A 115 -12.51 2.57 -14.80
N ASN A 116 -13.34 2.50 -15.85
CA ASN A 116 -14.37 3.49 -16.08
C ASN A 116 -15.39 3.52 -14.93
N ALA A 117 -15.80 2.36 -14.41
CA ALA A 117 -16.68 2.24 -13.24
C ALA A 117 -16.09 2.92 -11.99
N MET A 118 -14.78 2.75 -11.72
CA MET A 118 -14.12 3.42 -10.60
C MET A 118 -14.15 4.95 -10.78
N PHE A 119 -13.75 5.45 -11.95
CA PHE A 119 -13.68 6.89 -12.21
C PHE A 119 -15.05 7.57 -12.36
N SER A 120 -16.12 6.81 -12.67
CA SER A 120 -17.50 7.29 -12.68
C SER A 120 -18.21 7.16 -11.34
N ALA A 121 -17.51 6.80 -10.28
CA ALA A 121 -18.04 6.64 -8.93
C ALA A 121 -19.07 5.51 -8.75
N GLU A 122 -19.02 4.47 -9.58
CA GLU A 122 -19.80 3.27 -9.31
C GLU A 122 -19.33 2.61 -8.00
N LYS A 123 -20.27 1.97 -7.30
CA LYS A 123 -20.00 1.36 -5.99
C LYS A 123 -19.28 0.02 -6.14
N ILE A 124 -18.07 0.06 -6.68
CA ILE A 124 -17.22 -1.12 -6.95
C ILE A 124 -16.76 -1.84 -5.67
N ASN A 125 -16.76 -1.18 -4.52
CA ASN A 125 -16.67 -1.83 -3.21
C ASN A 125 -18.08 -2.26 -2.78
N PHE A 126 -18.61 -3.27 -3.45
CA PHE A 126 -19.99 -3.69 -3.28
C PHE A 126 -20.26 -4.34 -1.92
N THR A 127 -19.27 -4.97 -1.26
CA THR A 127 -19.42 -5.61 0.06
C THR A 127 -19.71 -4.59 1.16
N GLU A 128 -19.32 -3.34 0.98
CA GLU A 128 -19.62 -2.21 1.87
C GLU A 128 -20.58 -1.18 1.22
N ASN A 129 -21.03 -1.43 -0.02
CA ASN A 129 -21.89 -0.54 -0.81
C ASN A 129 -21.31 0.87 -0.98
N ARG A 130 -20.02 0.98 -1.32
CA ARG A 130 -19.29 2.25 -1.43
C ARG A 130 -18.64 2.41 -2.80
N ALA A 131 -18.58 3.64 -3.28
CA ALA A 131 -17.66 4.02 -4.33
C ALA A 131 -16.20 3.93 -3.83
N VAL A 132 -15.24 3.95 -4.76
CA VAL A 132 -13.80 3.95 -4.46
C VAL A 132 -13.17 5.15 -5.16
N LEU A 133 -12.97 6.23 -4.41
CA LEU A 133 -12.67 7.54 -4.99
C LEU A 133 -11.43 8.23 -4.40
N HIS A 134 -10.39 7.47 -4.04
CA HIS A 134 -9.10 8.08 -3.75
C HIS A 134 -8.59 8.94 -4.92
N VAL A 135 -8.97 8.63 -6.14
CA VAL A 135 -8.68 9.44 -7.34
C VAL A 135 -9.36 10.82 -7.33
N ALA A 136 -10.52 10.97 -6.66
CA ALA A 136 -11.18 12.27 -6.50
C ALA A 136 -10.37 13.23 -5.62
N LEU A 137 -9.64 12.71 -4.63
CA LEU A 137 -8.81 13.51 -3.71
C LEU A 137 -7.66 14.22 -4.42
N ARG A 138 -7.27 13.73 -5.58
CA ARG A 138 -6.19 14.24 -6.41
C ARG A 138 -6.64 14.64 -7.82
N ASN A 139 -7.94 14.86 -8.02
CA ASN A 139 -8.51 15.32 -9.28
C ASN A 139 -8.19 16.80 -9.52
N ARG A 140 -7.00 17.08 -10.03
CA ARG A 140 -6.50 18.45 -10.28
C ARG A 140 -7.19 19.16 -11.44
N ALA A 141 -7.87 18.43 -12.32
CA ALA A 141 -8.74 19.00 -13.36
C ALA A 141 -10.08 19.49 -12.81
N ASN A 142 -10.40 19.19 -11.55
CA ASN A 142 -11.65 19.56 -10.88
C ASN A 142 -12.91 19.15 -11.68
N ARG A 143 -12.85 18.01 -12.38
CA ARG A 143 -14.02 17.47 -13.09
C ARG A 143 -15.05 17.01 -12.06
N PRO A 144 -16.35 17.30 -12.24
CA PRO A 144 -17.39 16.80 -11.35
C PRO A 144 -17.37 15.27 -11.24
N ILE A 145 -17.49 14.75 -10.01
CA ILE A 145 -17.60 13.31 -9.73
C ILE A 145 -18.84 13.12 -8.85
N LEU A 146 -19.82 12.36 -9.35
CA LEU A 146 -21.13 12.24 -8.73
C LEU A 146 -21.25 10.94 -7.95
N VAL A 147 -21.37 11.04 -6.62
CA VAL A 147 -21.74 9.93 -5.74
C VAL A 147 -23.20 10.11 -5.34
N ASP A 148 -24.04 9.14 -5.66
CA ASP A 148 -25.49 9.20 -5.40
C ASP A 148 -26.13 10.54 -5.86
N GLY A 149 -25.67 11.06 -7.00
CA GLY A 149 -26.14 12.31 -7.62
C GLY A 149 -25.59 13.60 -7.04
N LYS A 150 -24.71 13.53 -6.01
CA LYS A 150 -24.05 14.70 -5.42
C LYS A 150 -22.58 14.78 -5.90
N ASP A 151 -22.18 15.94 -6.40
CA ASP A 151 -20.77 16.19 -6.73
C ASP A 151 -19.92 16.27 -5.45
N VAL A 152 -18.86 15.44 -5.37
CA VAL A 152 -17.95 15.38 -4.22
C VAL A 152 -16.84 16.42 -4.27
N MET A 153 -16.57 17.02 -5.43
CA MET A 153 -15.42 17.91 -5.61
C MET A 153 -15.50 19.20 -4.79
N PRO A 154 -16.65 19.86 -4.59
CA PRO A 154 -16.75 21.01 -3.71
C PRO A 154 -16.30 20.71 -2.27
N ASP A 155 -16.70 19.54 -1.73
CA ASP A 155 -16.30 19.12 -0.39
C ASP A 155 -14.79 18.78 -0.31
N VAL A 156 -14.24 18.09 -1.33
CA VAL A 156 -12.78 17.83 -1.45
C VAL A 156 -11.99 19.13 -1.43
N ASN A 157 -12.38 20.09 -2.27
CA ASN A 157 -11.69 21.39 -2.37
C ASN A 157 -11.78 22.19 -1.07
N ARG A 158 -12.91 22.14 -0.37
CA ARG A 158 -13.09 22.80 0.93
C ARG A 158 -12.11 22.23 1.97
N VAL A 159 -11.96 20.91 2.05
CA VAL A 159 -11.01 20.29 2.97
C VAL A 159 -9.56 20.60 2.60
N LEU A 160 -9.21 20.57 1.31
CA LEU A 160 -7.87 20.97 0.85
C LEU A 160 -7.56 22.44 1.19
N ALA A 161 -8.52 23.34 1.02
CA ALA A 161 -8.36 24.74 1.40
C ALA A 161 -8.14 24.91 2.91
N HIS A 162 -8.92 24.20 3.72
CA HIS A 162 -8.76 24.19 5.19
C HIS A 162 -7.40 23.63 5.62
N MET A 163 -6.94 22.54 5.00
CA MET A 163 -5.59 22.00 5.23
C MET A 163 -4.52 23.04 4.87
N LYS A 164 -4.68 23.75 3.75
CA LYS A 164 -3.73 24.78 3.31
C LYS A 164 -3.62 25.93 4.31
N GLU A 165 -4.74 26.43 4.79
CA GLU A 165 -4.81 27.48 5.79
C GLU A 165 -4.09 27.04 7.08
N PHE A 166 -4.46 25.88 7.60
CA PHE A 166 -3.84 25.31 8.81
C PHE A 166 -2.32 25.09 8.66
N CYS A 167 -1.87 24.54 7.51
CA CYS A 167 -0.43 24.36 7.25
C CYS A 167 0.30 25.71 7.26
N ASN A 168 -0.27 26.74 6.64
CA ASN A 168 0.32 28.07 6.61
C ASN A 168 0.41 28.68 8.03
N GLU A 169 -0.60 28.49 8.86
CA GLU A 169 -0.60 28.96 10.25
C GLU A 169 0.47 28.26 11.09
N ILE A 170 0.63 26.93 10.95
CA ILE A 170 1.66 26.16 11.66
C ILE A 170 3.06 26.58 11.19
N ILE A 171 3.30 26.66 9.89
CA ILE A 171 4.62 26.94 9.30
C ILE A 171 5.04 28.39 9.58
N SER A 172 4.13 29.36 9.45
CA SER A 172 4.43 30.77 9.76
C SER A 172 4.64 31.00 11.26
N GLY A 173 4.03 30.17 12.12
CA GLY A 173 4.01 30.34 13.57
C GLY A 173 2.91 31.27 14.06
N SER A 174 1.91 31.59 13.23
CA SER A 174 0.68 32.28 13.67
C SER A 174 -0.19 31.38 14.53
N TRP A 175 -0.17 30.04 14.28
CA TRP A 175 -0.66 29.06 15.24
C TRP A 175 0.39 28.84 16.34
N THR A 176 0.00 29.05 17.58
CA THR A 176 0.89 28.90 18.75
C THR A 176 0.32 27.95 19.78
N GLY A 177 1.21 27.30 20.53
CA GLY A 177 0.83 26.52 21.69
C GLY A 177 0.23 27.37 22.81
N TYR A 178 -0.16 26.75 23.93
CA TYR A 178 -0.83 27.40 25.05
C TYR A 178 0.02 28.49 25.74
N THR A 179 1.34 28.40 25.61
CA THR A 179 2.30 29.42 26.12
C THR A 179 2.63 30.52 25.11
N GLY A 180 2.02 30.51 23.90
CA GLY A 180 2.33 31.44 22.81
C GLY A 180 3.57 31.08 22.02
N LYS A 181 4.21 29.94 22.27
CA LYS A 181 5.37 29.44 21.49
C LYS A 181 4.91 28.80 20.18
N LYS A 182 5.75 28.94 19.15
CA LYS A 182 5.55 28.27 17.85
C LYS A 182 5.60 26.75 18.00
N ILE A 183 4.80 26.03 17.23
CA ILE A 183 4.84 24.56 17.13
C ILE A 183 6.11 24.15 16.40
N THR A 184 6.90 23.26 17.00
CA THR A 184 8.15 22.72 16.46
C THR A 184 8.06 21.24 16.14
N ASP A 185 7.13 20.54 16.78
CA ASP A 185 6.93 19.11 16.67
C ASP A 185 5.47 18.77 16.49
N VAL A 186 5.18 17.83 15.59
CA VAL A 186 3.85 17.29 15.33
C VAL A 186 3.89 15.77 15.54
N VAL A 187 2.94 15.24 16.28
CA VAL A 187 2.80 13.80 16.51
C VAL A 187 1.54 13.31 15.81
N ASN A 188 1.69 12.50 14.78
CA ASN A 188 0.59 11.81 14.11
C ASN A 188 0.25 10.53 14.86
N ILE A 189 -0.93 10.46 15.48
CA ILE A 189 -1.43 9.27 16.17
C ILE A 189 -2.47 8.60 15.29
N GLY A 190 -2.12 7.45 14.70
CA GLY A 190 -2.98 6.71 13.78
C GLY A 190 -2.39 5.33 13.53
N ILE A 191 -3.16 4.40 12.99
CA ILE A 191 -2.71 3.04 12.70
C ILE A 191 -3.12 2.61 11.29
N GLY A 192 -2.41 1.66 10.69
CA GLY A 192 -2.67 1.18 9.35
C GLY A 192 -2.54 2.28 8.30
N GLY A 193 -3.60 2.55 7.52
CA GLY A 193 -3.58 3.60 6.49
C GLY A 193 -3.42 5.02 7.02
N SER A 194 -3.75 5.26 8.29
CA SER A 194 -3.53 6.55 8.97
C SER A 194 -2.10 6.74 9.48
N ASP A 195 -1.23 5.74 9.31
CA ASP A 195 0.19 5.76 9.70
C ASP A 195 1.11 5.51 8.51
N LEU A 196 0.95 4.36 7.84
CA LEU A 196 1.93 3.83 6.88
C LEU A 196 2.17 4.77 5.67
N GLY A 197 1.10 5.31 5.08
CA GLY A 197 1.21 6.25 3.97
C GLY A 197 1.86 7.58 4.38
N PRO A 198 1.33 8.28 5.40
CA PRO A 198 1.93 9.48 5.93
C PRO A 198 3.40 9.31 6.35
N LEU A 199 3.74 8.24 7.06
CA LEU A 199 5.12 7.94 7.47
C LEU A 199 6.03 7.75 6.26
N MET A 200 5.62 6.92 5.29
CA MET A 200 6.42 6.65 4.09
C MET A 200 6.69 7.93 3.30
N VAL A 201 5.68 8.76 3.08
CA VAL A 201 5.83 10.00 2.31
C VAL A 201 6.65 11.04 3.08
N THR A 202 6.44 11.20 4.38
CA THR A 202 7.21 12.11 5.24
C THR A 202 8.71 11.75 5.21
N GLU A 203 9.06 10.46 5.38
CA GLU A 203 10.45 10.01 5.28
C GLU A 203 11.01 10.18 3.86
N SER A 204 10.22 9.87 2.83
CA SER A 204 10.66 10.00 1.43
C SER A 204 10.89 11.46 1.01
N LEU A 205 10.16 12.39 1.58
CA LEU A 205 10.25 13.82 1.27
C LEU A 205 10.94 14.67 2.35
N LYS A 206 11.67 14.04 3.24
CA LYS A 206 12.37 14.72 4.35
C LYS A 206 13.29 15.85 3.90
N ASN A 207 13.87 15.75 2.72
CA ASN A 207 14.68 16.82 2.12
C ASN A 207 13.87 18.10 1.80
N TYR A 208 12.57 18.00 1.71
CA TYR A 208 11.64 19.11 1.44
C TYR A 208 11.03 19.72 2.71
N GLN A 209 11.51 19.33 3.89
CA GLN A 209 11.01 19.84 5.16
C GLN A 209 11.17 21.36 5.25
N ILE A 210 10.06 22.05 5.48
CA ILE A 210 10.01 23.51 5.78
C ILE A 210 9.21 23.80 7.05
N GLY A 211 8.45 22.83 7.51
CA GLY A 211 7.61 22.91 8.72
C GLY A 211 8.22 22.17 9.91
N PRO A 212 7.40 21.85 10.93
CA PRO A 212 7.82 21.15 12.13
C PRO A 212 8.35 19.74 11.85
N ASN A 213 9.07 19.17 12.81
CA ASN A 213 9.36 17.74 12.82
C ASN A 213 8.08 16.95 12.98
N VAL A 214 7.95 15.85 12.24
CA VAL A 214 6.79 14.96 12.36
C VAL A 214 7.23 13.62 12.95
N HIS A 215 6.51 13.20 13.98
CA HIS A 215 6.68 11.94 14.67
C HIS A 215 5.41 11.10 14.49
N PHE A 216 5.54 9.79 14.51
CA PHE A 216 4.42 8.87 14.31
C PHE A 216 4.27 7.97 15.53
N VAL A 217 3.03 7.76 15.98
CA VAL A 217 2.65 6.82 17.04
C VAL A 217 1.50 5.97 16.52
N SER A 218 1.75 4.68 16.31
CA SER A 218 0.75 3.77 15.74
C SER A 218 0.49 2.54 16.60
N ASN A 219 1.53 1.91 17.16
CA ASN A 219 1.38 0.71 17.97
C ASN A 219 0.77 1.04 19.34
N VAL A 220 -0.14 0.18 19.82
CA VAL A 220 -0.72 0.28 21.16
C VAL A 220 0.27 -0.12 22.27
N ASP A 221 1.42 -0.73 21.91
CA ASP A 221 2.51 -0.91 22.86
C ASP A 221 2.95 0.46 23.41
N GLY A 222 2.79 0.65 24.71
CA GLY A 222 3.09 1.90 25.41
C GLY A 222 4.52 2.41 25.21
N THR A 223 5.46 1.54 24.84
CA THR A 223 6.82 1.91 24.46
C THR A 223 6.82 2.92 23.31
N HIS A 224 5.92 2.77 22.33
CA HIS A 224 5.90 3.66 21.16
C HIS A 224 5.59 5.11 21.55
N VAL A 225 4.50 5.35 22.28
CA VAL A 225 4.12 6.70 22.70
C VAL A 225 5.12 7.25 23.73
N ALA A 226 5.64 6.41 24.63
CA ALA A 226 6.59 6.82 25.65
C ALA A 226 7.92 7.29 25.05
N GLU A 227 8.50 6.54 24.09
CA GLU A 227 9.77 6.91 23.47
C GLU A 227 9.66 8.16 22.58
N VAL A 228 8.50 8.42 21.99
CA VAL A 228 8.26 9.66 21.26
C VAL A 228 8.13 10.83 22.21
N THR A 229 7.25 10.75 23.22
CA THR A 229 6.97 11.87 24.12
C THR A 229 8.14 12.26 25.03
N LYS A 230 9.05 11.34 25.35
CA LYS A 230 10.30 11.64 26.09
C LYS A 230 11.14 12.74 25.45
N LYS A 231 11.10 12.91 24.14
CA LYS A 231 11.93 13.85 23.38
C LYS A 231 11.22 15.17 23.10
N LEU A 232 9.96 15.31 23.49
CA LEU A 232 9.10 16.42 23.11
C LEU A 232 8.88 17.42 24.25
N ASN A 233 8.65 18.68 23.85
CA ASN A 233 8.22 19.75 24.74
C ASN A 233 6.71 19.99 24.55
N ALA A 234 5.91 19.82 25.62
CA ALA A 234 4.47 19.99 25.56
C ALA A 234 4.02 21.39 25.08
N GLU A 235 4.81 22.44 25.35
CA GLU A 235 4.51 23.80 24.91
C GLU A 235 4.56 24.01 23.39
N THR A 236 5.28 23.14 22.67
CA THR A 236 5.56 23.28 21.23
C THR A 236 5.16 22.06 20.42
N THR A 237 4.45 21.10 21.02
CA THR A 237 4.01 19.86 20.36
C THR A 237 2.53 19.93 20.00
N LEU A 238 2.20 19.60 18.75
CA LEU A 238 0.84 19.42 18.26
C LEU A 238 0.57 17.93 18.02
N PHE A 239 -0.60 17.44 18.37
CA PHE A 239 -1.05 16.07 18.14
C PHE A 239 -2.14 16.03 17.06
N ILE A 240 -1.95 15.19 16.05
CA ILE A 240 -2.94 14.88 15.01
C ILE A 240 -3.54 13.52 15.31
N ILE A 241 -4.82 13.46 15.67
CA ILE A 241 -5.53 12.21 15.95
C ILE A 241 -6.20 11.72 14.67
N ALA A 242 -5.60 10.73 14.03
CA ALA A 242 -6.03 10.22 12.72
C ALA A 242 -6.87 8.94 12.88
N SER A 243 -8.19 9.11 13.03
CA SER A 243 -9.14 7.99 13.17
C SER A 243 -10.49 8.33 12.54
N LYS A 244 -10.86 7.66 11.45
CA LYS A 244 -12.09 7.93 10.69
C LYS A 244 -13.34 7.98 11.57
N THR A 245 -13.49 7.02 12.46
CA THR A 245 -14.66 6.90 13.37
C THR A 245 -14.42 7.46 14.76
N PHE A 246 -13.19 7.88 15.06
CA PHE A 246 -12.75 8.26 16.41
C PHE A 246 -13.04 7.16 17.47
N THR A 247 -12.88 5.88 17.05
CA THR A 247 -13.17 4.70 17.89
C THR A 247 -12.15 3.59 17.76
N THR A 248 -11.13 3.77 16.92
CA THR A 248 -10.07 2.76 16.76
C THR A 248 -9.31 2.63 18.07
N GLN A 249 -9.36 1.45 18.68
CA GLN A 249 -8.88 1.24 20.06
C GLN A 249 -7.42 1.71 20.23
N GLU A 250 -6.52 1.29 19.37
CA GLU A 250 -5.10 1.64 19.44
C GLU A 250 -4.89 3.16 19.35
N THR A 251 -5.59 3.80 18.41
CA THR A 251 -5.47 5.26 18.20
C THR A 251 -6.01 6.04 19.39
N ILE A 252 -7.17 5.66 19.93
CA ILE A 252 -7.78 6.40 21.05
C ILE A 252 -6.97 6.17 22.33
N THR A 253 -6.51 4.96 22.61
CA THR A 253 -5.65 4.67 23.77
C THR A 253 -4.36 5.49 23.71
N ASN A 254 -3.69 5.54 22.56
CA ASN A 254 -2.50 6.38 22.39
C ASN A 254 -2.80 7.88 22.50
N ALA A 255 -3.95 8.33 21.97
CA ALA A 255 -4.38 9.72 22.04
C ALA A 255 -4.69 10.16 23.49
N GLU A 256 -5.37 9.32 24.26
CA GLU A 256 -5.64 9.56 25.69
C GLU A 256 -4.33 9.62 26.48
N THR A 257 -3.40 8.69 26.27
CA THR A 257 -2.07 8.70 26.90
C THR A 257 -1.28 9.99 26.55
N ALA A 258 -1.31 10.40 25.29
CA ALA A 258 -0.67 11.65 24.85
C ALA A 258 -1.33 12.88 25.49
N LYS A 259 -2.66 12.87 25.64
CA LYS A 259 -3.41 13.94 26.32
C LYS A 259 -3.09 14.00 27.81
N GLU A 260 -3.00 12.87 28.51
CA GLU A 260 -2.57 12.80 29.90
C GLU A 260 -1.15 13.36 30.07
N TRP A 261 -0.22 12.93 29.22
CA TRP A 261 1.15 13.45 29.21
C TRP A 261 1.18 14.98 29.00
N PHE A 262 0.37 15.49 28.07
CA PHE A 262 0.26 16.90 27.76
C PHE A 262 -0.33 17.69 28.94
N LEU A 263 -1.45 17.24 29.50
CA LEU A 263 -2.13 17.90 30.61
C LEU A 263 -1.31 17.90 31.88
N ALA A 264 -0.50 16.89 32.16
CA ALA A 264 0.44 16.86 33.28
C ALA A 264 1.48 17.98 33.19
N LYS A 265 1.71 18.56 32.02
CA LYS A 265 2.63 19.68 31.77
C LYS A 265 1.90 21.03 31.67
N ALA A 266 0.78 21.05 30.95
CA ALA A 266 0.02 22.27 30.70
C ALA A 266 -0.80 22.75 31.91
N GLY A 267 -1.31 21.82 32.73
CA GLY A 267 -2.11 22.13 33.91
C GLY A 267 -3.51 22.72 33.63
N ASP A 268 -3.88 22.87 32.33
CA ASP A 268 -5.14 23.47 31.90
C ASP A 268 -5.78 22.63 30.78
N ALA A 269 -7.00 22.16 31.05
CA ALA A 269 -7.78 21.38 30.06
C ALA A 269 -8.12 22.20 28.80
N GLY A 270 -8.28 23.52 28.91
CA GLY A 270 -8.54 24.42 27.79
C GLY A 270 -7.38 24.49 26.78
N ALA A 271 -6.17 24.12 27.20
CA ALA A 271 -4.99 24.08 26.34
C ALA A 271 -5.10 22.99 25.23
N VAL A 272 -5.92 21.96 25.43
CA VAL A 272 -6.12 20.86 24.45
C VAL A 272 -6.53 21.40 23.08
N ALA A 273 -7.42 22.39 23.01
CA ALA A 273 -7.89 22.97 21.76
C ALA A 273 -6.78 23.61 20.89
N LYS A 274 -5.62 23.94 21.48
CA LYS A 274 -4.45 24.51 20.77
C LYS A 274 -3.41 23.46 20.37
N HIS A 275 -3.51 22.24 20.90
CA HIS A 275 -2.49 21.21 20.75
C HIS A 275 -3.01 19.90 20.17
N PHE A 276 -4.32 19.78 19.95
CA PHE A 276 -4.91 18.58 19.36
C PHE A 276 -5.85 18.93 18.22
N VAL A 277 -5.68 18.25 17.11
CA VAL A 277 -6.54 18.31 15.92
C VAL A 277 -6.98 16.90 15.55
N ALA A 278 -8.13 16.76 14.86
CA ALA A 278 -8.67 15.47 14.49
C ALA A 278 -8.85 15.32 12.99
N LEU A 279 -8.44 14.16 12.47
CA LEU A 279 -8.77 13.72 11.12
C LEU A 279 -9.86 12.65 11.25
N SER A 280 -11.13 13.08 11.17
CA SER A 280 -12.27 12.21 11.51
C SER A 280 -13.57 12.70 10.90
N THR A 281 -14.54 11.78 10.79
CA THR A 281 -15.95 12.09 10.46
C THR A 281 -16.82 12.22 11.71
N ASN A 282 -16.30 11.89 12.90
CA ASN A 282 -17.05 11.85 14.15
C ASN A 282 -16.81 13.12 14.99
N VAL A 283 -17.55 14.18 14.66
CA VAL A 283 -17.47 15.49 15.35
C VAL A 283 -17.74 15.34 16.85
N THR A 284 -18.81 14.63 17.23
CA THR A 284 -19.24 14.50 18.64
C THR A 284 -18.11 13.96 19.51
N LYS A 285 -17.49 12.84 19.12
CA LYS A 285 -16.42 12.24 19.92
C LYS A 285 -15.14 13.07 19.96
N ALA A 286 -14.81 13.77 18.89
CA ALA A 286 -13.66 14.65 18.86
C ALA A 286 -13.85 15.86 19.80
N VAL A 287 -15.05 16.44 19.82
CA VAL A 287 -15.41 17.53 20.75
C VAL A 287 -15.43 17.04 22.19
N GLU A 288 -15.97 15.86 22.48
CA GLU A 288 -15.92 15.22 23.81
C GLU A 288 -14.47 15.00 24.29
N PHE A 289 -13.57 14.67 23.36
CA PHE A 289 -12.13 14.57 23.65
C PHE A 289 -11.50 15.92 24.01
N GLY A 290 -12.11 17.05 23.63
CA GLY A 290 -11.64 18.42 23.87
C GLY A 290 -11.04 19.12 22.64
N ILE A 291 -11.21 18.54 21.45
CA ILE A 291 -10.80 19.14 20.18
C ILE A 291 -11.86 20.15 19.73
N ASP A 292 -11.44 21.35 19.34
CA ASP A 292 -12.34 22.35 18.76
C ASP A 292 -12.83 21.86 17.39
N GLU A 293 -14.13 21.97 17.11
CA GLU A 293 -14.72 21.52 15.85
C GLU A 293 -14.05 22.15 14.61
N LYS A 294 -13.61 23.40 14.69
CA LYS A 294 -12.85 24.05 13.62
C LYS A 294 -11.49 23.42 13.32
N ASN A 295 -10.95 22.61 14.24
CA ASN A 295 -9.69 21.90 14.13
C ASN A 295 -9.90 20.44 13.68
N MET A 296 -11.04 20.17 13.05
CA MET A 296 -11.36 18.89 12.47
C MET A 296 -11.24 18.91 10.96
N PHE A 297 -10.63 17.89 10.43
CA PHE A 297 -10.45 17.69 8.99
C PHE A 297 -11.15 16.40 8.61
N GLU A 298 -12.19 16.53 7.79
CA GLU A 298 -13.00 15.39 7.38
C GLU A 298 -12.44 14.67 6.15
N PHE A 299 -12.83 13.43 6.00
CA PHE A 299 -12.72 12.66 4.77
C PHE A 299 -13.89 11.67 4.72
N TRP A 300 -14.08 10.96 3.62
CA TRP A 300 -15.36 10.31 3.34
C TRP A 300 -15.27 8.80 3.37
N ASP A 301 -16.42 8.12 3.39
CA ASP A 301 -16.53 6.67 3.43
C ASP A 301 -16.04 5.99 2.13
N TRP A 302 -16.07 6.69 1.00
CA TRP A 302 -15.51 6.26 -0.28
C TRP A 302 -13.97 6.37 -0.35
N VAL A 303 -13.32 6.76 0.73
CA VAL A 303 -11.85 6.72 0.89
C VAL A 303 -11.48 5.49 1.72
N GLY A 304 -10.85 4.51 1.11
CA GLY A 304 -10.27 3.37 1.82
C GLY A 304 -9.05 3.78 2.66
N GLY A 305 -8.87 3.15 3.83
CA GLY A 305 -7.77 3.50 4.77
C GLY A 305 -6.39 3.48 4.12
N ARG A 306 -6.03 2.40 3.44
CA ARG A 306 -4.73 2.23 2.75
C ARG A 306 -4.52 3.10 1.51
N TYR A 307 -5.58 3.79 1.06
CA TYR A 307 -5.55 4.77 -0.04
C TYR A 307 -5.78 6.20 0.43
N SER A 308 -5.73 6.45 1.74
CA SER A 308 -6.19 7.71 2.34
C SER A 308 -5.13 8.82 2.41
N LEU A 309 -3.87 8.55 2.07
CA LEU A 309 -2.79 9.54 2.18
C LEU A 309 -3.06 10.84 1.38
N TRP A 310 -3.90 10.77 0.34
CA TRP A 310 -4.32 11.89 -0.51
C TRP A 310 -5.40 12.76 0.13
N SER A 311 -6.04 12.30 1.21
CA SER A 311 -7.10 12.99 1.97
C SER A 311 -6.52 13.84 3.09
N ALA A 312 -7.37 14.28 4.01
CA ALA A 312 -6.97 14.90 5.28
C ALA A 312 -5.95 14.05 6.07
N ILE A 313 -5.90 12.74 5.88
CA ILE A 313 -4.87 11.87 6.47
C ILE A 313 -3.45 12.31 6.08
N GLY A 314 -3.28 12.98 4.96
CA GLY A 314 -2.02 13.59 4.54
C GLY A 314 -1.65 14.90 5.25
N LEU A 315 -2.41 15.37 6.25
CA LEU A 315 -2.14 16.63 6.94
C LEU A 315 -0.73 16.65 7.58
N SER A 316 -0.28 15.54 8.16
CA SER A 316 1.07 15.43 8.73
C SER A 316 2.17 15.60 7.66
N ILE A 317 1.93 15.10 6.44
CA ILE A 317 2.81 15.33 5.28
C ILE A 317 2.82 16.83 4.94
N ALA A 318 1.62 17.41 4.78
CA ALA A 318 1.46 18.79 4.33
C ALA A 318 2.08 19.80 5.30
N VAL A 319 1.97 19.60 6.63
CA VAL A 319 2.62 20.47 7.63
C VAL A 319 4.14 20.31 7.63
N HIS A 320 4.67 19.14 7.26
CA HIS A 320 6.11 18.86 7.20
C HIS A 320 6.79 19.52 6.00
N ILE A 321 6.25 19.27 4.80
CA ILE A 321 6.88 19.72 3.53
C ILE A 321 6.30 21.03 2.99
N GLY A 322 5.25 21.56 3.62
CA GLY A 322 4.47 22.70 3.11
C GLY A 322 3.39 22.28 2.10
N PHE A 323 2.28 23.02 2.11
CA PHE A 323 1.11 22.64 1.32
C PHE A 323 1.36 22.68 -0.20
N ASP A 324 2.19 23.62 -0.69
CA ASP A 324 2.53 23.70 -2.12
C ASP A 324 3.29 22.44 -2.61
N ASN A 325 4.13 21.84 -1.77
CA ASN A 325 4.77 20.56 -2.08
C ASN A 325 3.78 19.39 -1.95
N TYR A 326 2.83 19.47 -1.02
CA TYR A 326 1.74 18.49 -0.94
C TYR A 326 0.85 18.54 -2.19
N GLU A 327 0.54 19.73 -2.73
CA GLU A 327 -0.16 19.86 -4.01
C GLU A 327 0.61 19.20 -5.17
N LYS A 328 1.94 19.36 -5.24
CA LYS A 328 2.77 18.66 -6.24
C LYS A 328 2.71 17.13 -6.11
N LEU A 329 2.60 16.61 -4.88
CA LEU A 329 2.38 15.19 -4.67
C LEU A 329 1.06 14.73 -5.29
N LEU A 330 -0.02 15.52 -5.10
CA LEU A 330 -1.32 15.26 -5.73
C LEU A 330 -1.24 15.39 -7.26
N ASP A 331 -0.53 16.39 -7.77
CA ASP A 331 -0.34 16.61 -9.22
C ASP A 331 0.37 15.42 -9.88
N GLY A 332 1.40 14.89 -9.23
CA GLY A 332 2.11 13.70 -9.71
C GLY A 332 1.20 12.48 -9.81
N ALA A 333 0.42 12.22 -8.78
CA ALA A 333 -0.53 11.11 -8.79
C ALA A 333 -1.66 11.31 -9.81
N PHE A 334 -2.18 12.53 -9.95
CA PHE A 334 -3.18 12.88 -10.95
C PHE A 334 -2.66 12.66 -12.39
N SER A 335 -1.40 12.99 -12.67
CA SER A 335 -0.81 12.75 -13.99
C SER A 335 -0.82 11.27 -14.38
N VAL A 336 -0.67 10.38 -13.41
CA VAL A 336 -0.79 8.92 -13.61
C VAL A 336 -2.25 8.49 -13.76
N ASP A 337 -3.19 9.12 -13.04
CA ASP A 337 -4.63 8.89 -13.26
C ASP A 337 -5.01 9.19 -14.72
N GLU A 338 -4.56 10.33 -15.26
CA GLU A 338 -4.78 10.69 -16.66
C GLU A 338 -4.12 9.69 -17.63
N HIS A 339 -2.90 9.25 -17.33
CA HIS A 339 -2.24 8.19 -18.10
C HIS A 339 -3.03 6.88 -18.05
N PHE A 340 -3.48 6.47 -16.87
CA PHE A 340 -4.22 5.23 -16.69
C PHE A 340 -5.55 5.23 -17.45
N VAL A 341 -6.28 6.35 -17.45
CA VAL A 341 -7.56 6.49 -18.15
C VAL A 341 -7.40 6.58 -19.67
N ASN A 342 -6.41 7.35 -20.15
CA ASN A 342 -6.36 7.76 -21.56
C ASN A 342 -5.39 6.95 -22.42
N THR A 343 -4.56 6.06 -21.82
CA THR A 343 -3.55 5.30 -22.56
C THR A 343 -4.07 3.91 -22.91
N PRO A 344 -3.91 3.44 -24.17
CA PRO A 344 -4.24 2.06 -24.54
C PRO A 344 -3.49 1.03 -23.69
N LEU A 345 -4.09 -0.15 -23.47
CA LEU A 345 -3.58 -1.18 -22.54
C LEU A 345 -2.11 -1.55 -22.79
N GLU A 346 -1.69 -1.66 -24.05
CA GLU A 346 -0.34 -2.07 -24.46
C GLU A 346 0.74 -1.02 -24.11
N LYS A 347 0.33 0.22 -23.83
CA LYS A 347 1.20 1.33 -23.46
C LYS A 347 0.95 1.81 -22.02
N ASN A 348 -0.06 1.25 -21.37
CA ASN A 348 -0.51 1.65 -20.04
C ASN A 348 0.38 1.01 -18.97
N ILE A 349 1.25 1.81 -18.37
CA ILE A 349 2.28 1.32 -17.44
C ILE A 349 1.69 0.53 -16.27
N PRO A 350 0.69 1.03 -15.51
CA PRO A 350 0.05 0.25 -14.45
C PRO A 350 -0.48 -1.11 -14.91
N VAL A 351 -1.10 -1.15 -16.10
CA VAL A 351 -1.64 -2.39 -16.67
C VAL A 351 -0.50 -3.37 -17.00
N ILE A 352 0.57 -2.90 -17.62
CA ILE A 352 1.74 -3.74 -17.95
C ILE A 352 2.34 -4.34 -16.67
N LEU A 353 2.59 -3.52 -15.65
CA LEU A 353 3.14 -3.99 -14.37
C LEU A 353 2.21 -4.99 -13.68
N ALA A 354 0.91 -4.75 -13.72
CA ALA A 354 -0.09 -5.66 -13.17
C ALA A 354 -0.09 -7.01 -13.87
N MET A 355 -0.07 -7.02 -15.20
CA MET A 355 -0.13 -8.24 -16.00
C MET A 355 1.16 -9.07 -15.91
N ILE A 356 2.33 -8.42 -15.76
CA ILE A 356 3.59 -9.09 -15.44
C ILE A 356 3.49 -9.76 -14.06
N GLY A 357 2.90 -9.08 -13.07
CA GLY A 357 2.65 -9.66 -11.75
C GLY A 357 1.72 -10.87 -11.80
N VAL A 358 0.63 -10.81 -12.58
CA VAL A 358 -0.29 -11.94 -12.81
C VAL A 358 0.44 -13.11 -13.49
N LEU A 359 1.28 -12.85 -14.48
CA LEU A 359 2.09 -13.87 -15.13
C LEU A 359 2.93 -14.66 -14.13
N TYR A 360 3.68 -13.95 -13.27
CA TYR A 360 4.53 -14.61 -12.28
C TYR A 360 3.73 -15.33 -11.21
N ASN A 361 2.70 -14.69 -10.67
CA ASN A 361 1.90 -15.27 -9.58
C ASN A 361 1.11 -16.52 -10.06
N ASN A 362 0.44 -16.43 -11.21
CA ASN A 362 -0.53 -17.42 -11.65
C ASN A 362 0.00 -18.49 -12.62
N ILE A 363 1.07 -18.20 -13.34
CA ILE A 363 1.64 -19.13 -14.34
C ILE A 363 2.99 -19.67 -13.89
N TYR A 364 3.90 -18.80 -13.44
CA TYR A 364 5.20 -19.24 -12.90
C TYR A 364 5.15 -19.67 -11.44
N GLY A 365 4.05 -19.41 -10.71
CA GLY A 365 3.86 -19.83 -9.32
C GLY A 365 4.72 -19.06 -8.31
N ALA A 366 5.09 -17.82 -8.62
CA ALA A 366 5.81 -16.97 -7.68
C ALA A 366 4.90 -16.53 -6.53
N GLU A 367 5.28 -16.86 -5.29
CA GLU A 367 4.49 -16.57 -4.09
C GLU A 367 4.73 -15.15 -3.54
N THR A 368 5.82 -14.50 -3.96
CA THR A 368 6.26 -13.22 -3.43
C THR A 368 6.63 -12.25 -4.54
N HIS A 369 6.61 -10.96 -4.21
CA HIS A 369 7.08 -9.87 -5.07
C HIS A 369 7.93 -8.91 -4.23
N ALA A 370 9.19 -8.68 -4.63
CA ALA A 370 10.10 -7.82 -3.91
C ALA A 370 10.09 -6.38 -4.46
N LEU A 371 10.04 -5.39 -3.56
CA LEU A 371 10.19 -3.96 -3.88
C LEU A 371 11.52 -3.48 -3.32
N LEU A 372 12.46 -3.13 -4.18
CA LEU A 372 13.86 -2.86 -3.83
C LEU A 372 14.27 -1.44 -4.25
N PRO A 373 13.92 -0.41 -3.45
CA PRO A 373 14.29 0.96 -3.74
C PRO A 373 15.78 1.21 -3.43
N TYR A 374 16.52 1.68 -4.42
CA TYR A 374 17.93 2.13 -4.28
C TYR A 374 17.96 3.62 -3.97
N ASP A 375 17.29 3.97 -2.87
CA ASP A 375 17.28 5.31 -2.26
C ASP A 375 16.89 5.20 -0.78
N GLN A 376 17.70 5.79 0.11
CA GLN A 376 17.47 5.69 1.55
C GLN A 376 16.19 6.39 1.99
N TYR A 377 15.77 7.47 1.32
CA TYR A 377 14.52 8.13 1.63
C TYR A 377 13.30 7.22 1.42
N MET A 378 13.39 6.26 0.48
CA MET A 378 12.31 5.31 0.21
C MET A 378 12.34 4.04 1.09
N HIS A 379 13.02 4.04 2.25
CA HIS A 379 13.15 2.85 3.11
C HIS A 379 11.81 2.33 3.65
N ARG A 380 10.76 3.15 3.67
CA ARG A 380 9.40 2.73 4.07
C ARG A 380 8.49 2.32 2.90
N PHE A 381 8.99 2.38 1.67
CA PHE A 381 8.19 2.15 0.47
C PHE A 381 7.60 0.73 0.41
N ALA A 382 8.42 -0.30 0.63
CA ALA A 382 7.95 -1.68 0.67
C ALA A 382 6.93 -1.90 1.80
N ALA A 383 7.18 -1.37 3.00
CA ALA A 383 6.26 -1.48 4.14
C ALA A 383 4.89 -0.83 3.87
N TYR A 384 4.86 0.29 3.15
CA TYR A 384 3.61 0.92 2.73
C TYR A 384 2.82 0.01 1.77
N PHE A 385 3.48 -0.56 0.76
CA PHE A 385 2.82 -1.43 -0.20
C PHE A 385 2.56 -2.86 0.32
N GLN A 386 3.12 -3.27 1.45
CA GLN A 386 2.63 -4.45 2.16
C GLN A 386 1.14 -4.31 2.48
N GLN A 387 0.74 -3.19 3.08
CA GLN A 387 -0.69 -2.94 3.30
C GLN A 387 -1.41 -2.68 1.97
N GLY A 388 -0.87 -1.82 1.12
CA GLY A 388 -1.50 -1.43 -0.15
C GLY A 388 -1.89 -2.63 -1.01
N ASP A 389 -1.02 -3.61 -1.17
CA ASP A 389 -1.25 -4.79 -2.01
C ASP A 389 -1.89 -5.94 -1.23
N MET A 390 -1.29 -6.37 -0.11
CA MET A 390 -1.69 -7.59 0.58
C MET A 390 -3.09 -7.47 1.23
N GLU A 391 -3.45 -6.31 1.78
CA GLU A 391 -4.80 -6.07 2.30
C GLU A 391 -5.83 -5.94 1.17
N SER A 392 -5.43 -5.40 0.01
CA SER A 392 -6.31 -5.28 -1.16
C SER A 392 -6.55 -6.62 -1.82
N ASN A 393 -5.49 -7.34 -2.14
CA ASN A 393 -5.54 -8.50 -3.04
C ASN A 393 -5.34 -9.85 -2.34
N GLY A 394 -5.08 -9.86 -1.03
CA GLY A 394 -5.04 -11.07 -0.21
C GLY A 394 -6.44 -11.62 0.05
N LYS A 395 -7.16 -12.02 -0.99
CA LYS A 395 -8.56 -12.48 -0.95
C LYS A 395 -8.69 -13.87 -1.57
N PHE A 396 -9.58 -14.70 -1.03
CA PHE A 396 -9.84 -16.05 -1.54
C PHE A 396 -11.27 -16.23 -2.09
N VAL A 397 -12.03 -15.14 -2.19
CA VAL A 397 -13.41 -15.15 -2.68
C VAL A 397 -13.55 -14.14 -3.82
N THR A 398 -14.18 -14.57 -4.92
CA THR A 398 -14.49 -13.70 -6.06
C THR A 398 -15.57 -12.68 -5.70
N ARG A 399 -15.74 -11.64 -6.54
CA ARG A 399 -16.84 -10.68 -6.45
C ARG A 399 -18.23 -11.33 -6.48
N HIS A 400 -18.31 -12.59 -6.95
CA HIS A 400 -19.54 -13.38 -7.03
C HIS A 400 -19.70 -14.40 -5.89
N GLY A 401 -18.88 -14.28 -4.81
CA GLY A 401 -18.98 -15.13 -3.62
C GLY A 401 -18.43 -16.54 -3.79
N GLN A 402 -17.68 -16.82 -4.86
CA GLN A 402 -17.10 -18.14 -5.12
C GLN A 402 -15.64 -18.19 -4.61
N ARG A 403 -15.24 -19.33 -4.05
CA ARG A 403 -13.84 -19.55 -3.71
C ARG A 403 -13.00 -19.61 -4.99
N VAL A 404 -11.90 -18.87 -5.02
CA VAL A 404 -10.95 -18.91 -6.13
C VAL A 404 -10.21 -20.25 -6.17
N ASP A 405 -9.86 -20.71 -7.37
CA ASP A 405 -9.07 -21.92 -7.64
C ASP A 405 -7.66 -21.59 -8.18
N TYR A 406 -7.23 -20.34 -7.97
CA TYR A 406 -5.95 -19.77 -8.36
C TYR A 406 -5.37 -18.91 -7.22
N SER A 407 -4.08 -18.57 -7.30
CA SER A 407 -3.43 -17.65 -6.37
C SER A 407 -3.88 -16.21 -6.64
N THR A 408 -4.03 -15.44 -5.57
CA THR A 408 -4.30 -13.99 -5.61
C THR A 408 -3.07 -13.22 -5.11
N GLY A 409 -3.22 -12.08 -4.43
CA GLY A 409 -2.16 -11.17 -4.03
C GLY A 409 -0.88 -11.84 -3.52
N PRO A 410 0.30 -11.48 -4.07
CA PRO A 410 1.58 -12.01 -3.61
C PRO A 410 1.96 -11.45 -2.24
N ILE A 411 2.90 -12.11 -1.55
CA ILE A 411 3.55 -11.53 -0.37
C ILE A 411 4.50 -10.43 -0.85
N VAL A 412 4.21 -9.19 -0.48
CA VAL A 412 5.05 -8.03 -0.81
C VAL A 412 6.05 -7.79 0.31
N TRP A 413 7.33 -7.60 -0.07
CA TRP A 413 8.41 -7.34 0.88
C TRP A 413 9.57 -6.62 0.20
N GLY A 414 10.52 -6.10 0.96
CA GLY A 414 11.71 -5.48 0.43
C GLY A 414 12.37 -4.54 1.42
N GLU A 415 13.59 -4.17 1.10
CA GLU A 415 14.42 -3.21 1.81
C GLU A 415 15.22 -2.37 0.80
N PRO A 416 15.70 -1.18 1.19
CA PRO A 416 16.52 -0.39 0.29
C PRO A 416 17.83 -1.09 -0.09
N GLY A 417 18.24 -0.97 -1.35
CA GLY A 417 19.62 -1.16 -1.75
C GLY A 417 20.50 -0.01 -1.19
N THR A 418 21.72 -0.28 -0.73
CA THR A 418 22.43 -1.58 -0.81
C THR A 418 22.20 -2.50 0.41
N ASN A 419 21.48 -2.03 1.44
CA ASN A 419 21.27 -2.81 2.68
C ASN A 419 20.68 -4.19 2.41
N GLY A 420 19.66 -4.30 1.55
CA GLY A 420 19.06 -5.57 1.16
C GLY A 420 20.06 -6.58 0.60
N GLN A 421 21.10 -6.12 -0.12
CA GLN A 421 22.14 -6.99 -0.66
C GLN A 421 22.90 -7.75 0.44
N HIS A 422 23.02 -7.15 1.62
CA HIS A 422 23.68 -7.74 2.78
C HIS A 422 22.73 -8.45 3.74
N ALA A 423 21.43 -8.51 3.41
CA ALA A 423 20.41 -9.14 4.24
C ALA A 423 19.82 -10.41 3.61
N PHE A 424 19.35 -10.35 2.37
CA PHE A 424 18.57 -11.44 1.76
C PHE A 424 18.86 -11.72 0.28
N TYR A 425 19.79 -11.04 -0.37
CA TYR A 425 20.07 -11.28 -1.79
C TYR A 425 20.68 -12.67 -2.04
N GLN A 426 21.28 -13.29 -1.04
CA GLN A 426 21.67 -14.70 -1.11
C GLN A 426 20.50 -15.59 -1.54
N LEU A 427 19.32 -15.37 -0.96
CA LEU A 427 18.11 -16.10 -1.33
C LEU A 427 17.67 -15.79 -2.77
N ILE A 428 17.72 -14.52 -3.19
CA ILE A 428 17.29 -14.13 -4.54
C ILE A 428 18.21 -14.75 -5.59
N HIS A 429 19.52 -14.75 -5.37
CA HIS A 429 20.50 -15.30 -6.32
C HIS A 429 20.55 -16.83 -6.36
N GLN A 430 20.66 -17.49 -5.21
CA GLN A 430 20.93 -18.92 -5.10
C GLN A 430 19.84 -19.72 -4.40
N GLY A 431 18.74 -19.07 -3.96
CA GLY A 431 17.61 -19.78 -3.38
C GLY A 431 16.77 -20.52 -4.43
N THR A 432 15.92 -21.41 -3.94
CA THR A 432 15.06 -22.27 -4.77
C THR A 432 13.71 -21.62 -5.14
N ARG A 433 13.45 -20.38 -4.68
CA ARG A 433 12.20 -19.66 -4.95
C ARG A 433 12.37 -18.70 -6.13
N LEU A 434 11.36 -18.61 -6.98
CA LEU A 434 11.27 -17.54 -7.97
C LEU A 434 10.75 -16.28 -7.32
N ILE A 435 11.54 -15.22 -7.37
CA ILE A 435 11.21 -13.93 -6.74
C ILE A 435 11.27 -12.83 -7.81
N PRO A 436 10.14 -12.48 -8.43
CA PRO A 436 10.06 -11.27 -9.24
C PRO A 436 10.34 -10.03 -8.38
N ALA A 437 11.10 -9.09 -8.91
CA ALA A 437 11.52 -7.92 -8.15
C ALA A 437 11.45 -6.64 -8.97
N ASP A 438 10.94 -5.57 -8.36
CA ASP A 438 10.99 -4.21 -8.88
C ASP A 438 12.19 -3.50 -8.24
N PHE A 439 13.18 -3.14 -9.05
CA PHE A 439 14.32 -2.33 -8.68
C PHE A 439 14.03 -0.87 -9.02
N ILE A 440 14.08 0.02 -8.02
CA ILE A 440 13.67 1.41 -8.17
C ILE A 440 14.86 2.31 -7.83
N ALA A 441 15.24 3.23 -8.70
CA ALA A 441 16.36 4.15 -8.44
C ALA A 441 16.13 5.53 -9.05
N PRO A 442 16.50 6.64 -8.35
CA PRO A 442 16.53 7.96 -8.96
C PRO A 442 17.81 8.17 -9.79
N VAL A 443 17.70 8.87 -10.92
CA VAL A 443 18.85 9.30 -11.73
C VAL A 443 19.73 10.26 -10.96
N LYS A 444 19.11 11.19 -10.22
CA LYS A 444 19.79 12.24 -9.44
C LYS A 444 19.53 12.05 -7.95
N THR A 445 20.57 12.25 -7.16
CA THR A 445 20.45 12.30 -5.70
C THR A 445 20.18 13.72 -5.21
N LEU A 446 19.42 13.84 -4.12
CA LEU A 446 19.25 15.11 -3.38
C LEU A 446 20.46 15.44 -2.49
N ASN A 447 21.39 14.49 -2.31
CA ASN A 447 22.58 14.63 -1.47
C ASN A 447 23.85 14.22 -2.23
N PRO A 448 24.43 15.11 -3.06
CA PRO A 448 25.61 14.79 -3.90
C PRO A 448 26.92 14.78 -3.09
N ILE A 449 26.98 13.95 -2.04
CA ILE A 449 28.12 13.84 -1.13
C ILE A 449 29.36 13.34 -1.89
N ARG A 450 30.53 13.92 -1.61
CA ARG A 450 31.80 13.63 -2.28
C ARG A 450 31.71 13.74 -3.81
N GLY A 451 31.06 14.80 -4.30
CA GLY A 451 30.91 15.03 -5.73
C GLY A 451 30.03 13.97 -6.43
N GLY A 452 29.10 13.33 -5.71
CA GLY A 452 28.21 12.31 -6.24
C GLY A 452 28.74 10.88 -6.15
N LEU A 453 29.92 10.65 -5.56
CA LEU A 453 30.51 9.30 -5.47
C LEU A 453 29.59 8.27 -4.82
N HIS A 454 28.91 8.64 -3.71
CA HIS A 454 27.96 7.72 -3.04
C HIS A 454 26.84 7.28 -3.98
N HIS A 455 26.27 8.21 -4.72
CA HIS A 455 25.18 7.93 -5.67
C HIS A 455 25.67 7.10 -6.86
N GLN A 456 26.87 7.39 -7.37
CA GLN A 456 27.48 6.60 -8.44
C GLN A 456 27.68 5.14 -8.03
N ILE A 457 28.17 4.90 -6.80
CA ILE A 457 28.30 3.53 -6.25
C ILE A 457 26.93 2.87 -6.11
N LEU A 458 25.93 3.59 -5.62
CA LEU A 458 24.57 3.08 -5.46
C LEU A 458 23.97 2.65 -6.80
N LEU A 459 24.05 3.51 -7.83
CA LEU A 459 23.56 3.19 -9.18
C LEU A 459 24.36 2.05 -9.83
N ALA A 460 25.66 1.96 -9.63
CA ALA A 460 26.47 0.84 -10.10
C ALA A 460 25.98 -0.48 -9.49
N ASN A 461 25.64 -0.50 -8.21
CA ASN A 461 25.05 -1.67 -7.55
C ASN A 461 23.65 -2.00 -8.08
N PHE A 462 22.79 -1.01 -8.25
CA PHE A 462 21.45 -1.18 -8.85
C PHE A 462 21.55 -1.87 -10.23
N LEU A 463 22.41 -1.39 -11.11
CA LEU A 463 22.61 -1.97 -12.44
C LEU A 463 23.25 -3.37 -12.38
N ALA A 464 24.29 -3.53 -11.56
CA ALA A 464 25.01 -4.80 -11.41
C ALA A 464 24.12 -5.91 -10.87
N GLN A 465 23.20 -5.63 -9.94
CA GLN A 465 22.32 -6.64 -9.37
C GLN A 465 21.30 -7.13 -10.40
N THR A 466 20.67 -6.25 -11.16
CA THR A 466 19.71 -6.65 -12.20
C THR A 466 20.40 -7.42 -13.34
N GLU A 467 21.65 -7.08 -13.66
CA GLU A 467 22.46 -7.80 -14.64
C GLU A 467 22.87 -9.18 -14.11
N ALA A 468 23.35 -9.28 -12.88
CA ALA A 468 23.78 -10.52 -12.25
C ALA A 468 22.61 -11.50 -12.08
N LEU A 469 21.43 -11.01 -11.68
CA LEU A 469 20.20 -11.82 -11.57
C LEU A 469 19.77 -12.40 -12.92
N MET A 470 19.92 -11.65 -14.00
CA MET A 470 19.63 -12.13 -15.35
C MET A 470 20.69 -13.13 -15.83
N LYS A 471 21.97 -12.77 -15.76
CA LYS A 471 23.07 -13.54 -16.36
C LYS A 471 23.47 -14.78 -15.56
N GLY A 472 23.49 -14.67 -14.23
CA GLY A 472 24.09 -15.69 -13.39
C GLY A 472 25.60 -15.83 -13.61
N LYS A 473 26.16 -16.98 -13.22
CA LYS A 473 27.55 -17.38 -13.45
C LYS A 473 27.61 -18.89 -13.68
N THR A 474 28.04 -19.31 -14.86
CA THR A 474 28.12 -20.73 -15.22
C THR A 474 29.26 -21.44 -14.46
N ALA A 475 29.18 -22.77 -14.37
CA ALA A 475 30.23 -23.59 -13.77
C ALA A 475 31.59 -23.39 -14.46
N ALA A 476 31.61 -23.25 -15.79
CA ALA A 476 32.82 -23.03 -16.57
C ALA A 476 33.52 -21.70 -16.19
N VAL A 477 32.74 -20.62 -16.07
CA VAL A 477 33.28 -19.30 -15.65
C VAL A 477 33.78 -19.36 -14.21
N ALA A 478 33.00 -19.93 -13.30
CA ALA A 478 33.39 -20.08 -11.90
C ALA A 478 34.66 -20.91 -11.73
N GLU A 479 34.77 -22.03 -12.50
CA GLU A 479 35.96 -22.88 -12.48
C GLU A 479 37.20 -22.13 -13.00
N ALA A 480 37.07 -21.37 -14.09
CA ALA A 480 38.17 -20.56 -14.63
C ALA A 480 38.69 -19.52 -13.61
N GLU A 481 37.76 -18.82 -12.92
CA GLU A 481 38.10 -17.89 -11.85
C GLU A 481 38.86 -18.57 -10.69
N LEU A 482 38.38 -19.75 -10.24
CA LEU A 482 39.02 -20.51 -9.17
C LEU A 482 40.41 -21.02 -9.57
N LYS A 483 40.58 -21.47 -10.82
CA LYS A 483 41.87 -21.86 -11.38
C LYS A 483 42.83 -20.66 -11.42
N SER A 484 42.35 -19.49 -11.85
CA SER A 484 43.18 -18.26 -11.93
C SER A 484 43.60 -17.77 -10.54
N SER A 485 42.84 -18.09 -9.49
CA SER A 485 43.24 -17.77 -8.10
C SER A 485 44.28 -18.73 -7.50
N GLY A 486 44.75 -19.71 -8.27
CA GLY A 486 45.77 -20.67 -7.83
C GLY A 486 45.23 -21.82 -6.95
N MET A 487 43.94 -22.05 -6.95
CA MET A 487 43.33 -23.08 -6.13
C MET A 487 43.59 -24.48 -6.69
N SER A 488 43.80 -25.49 -5.83
CA SER A 488 44.03 -26.88 -6.24
C SER A 488 42.79 -27.49 -6.88
N PRO A 489 42.93 -28.44 -7.83
CA PRO A 489 41.79 -29.10 -8.48
C PRO A 489 40.80 -29.74 -7.49
N GLU A 490 41.31 -30.31 -6.39
CA GLU A 490 40.47 -30.92 -5.34
C GLU A 490 39.62 -29.85 -4.60
N SER A 491 40.26 -28.72 -4.25
CA SER A 491 39.57 -27.58 -3.64
C SER A 491 38.54 -26.97 -4.59
N ILE A 492 38.87 -26.87 -5.88
CA ILE A 492 37.92 -26.39 -6.92
C ILE A 492 36.71 -27.30 -6.99
N ALA A 493 36.89 -28.62 -7.11
CA ALA A 493 35.77 -29.57 -7.19
C ALA A 493 34.80 -29.46 -5.99
N LYS A 494 35.33 -29.19 -4.79
CA LYS A 494 34.53 -29.01 -3.59
C LYS A 494 33.76 -27.68 -3.58
N ILE A 495 34.34 -26.58 -4.04
CA ILE A 495 33.78 -25.24 -3.91
C ILE A 495 32.94 -24.85 -5.15
N LEU A 496 33.23 -25.38 -6.32
CA LEU A 496 32.61 -25.01 -7.59
C LEU A 496 31.07 -25.02 -7.56
N PRO A 497 30.38 -26.05 -7.01
CA PRO A 497 28.92 -26.01 -6.95
C PRO A 497 28.36 -24.80 -6.18
N HIS A 498 29.08 -24.28 -5.20
CA HIS A 498 28.70 -23.12 -4.39
C HIS A 498 29.01 -21.78 -5.06
N LYS A 499 29.73 -21.76 -6.16
CA LYS A 499 30.11 -20.55 -6.93
C LYS A 499 29.34 -20.40 -8.23
N VAL A 500 28.42 -21.31 -8.52
CA VAL A 500 27.50 -21.23 -9.66
C VAL A 500 26.29 -20.40 -9.28
N PHE A 501 25.86 -19.54 -10.20
CA PHE A 501 24.63 -18.76 -10.10
C PHE A 501 23.77 -19.08 -11.32
N GLU A 502 22.59 -19.61 -11.12
CA GLU A 502 21.71 -20.02 -12.22
C GLU A 502 21.32 -18.86 -13.14
N GLY A 503 21.21 -17.65 -12.60
CA GLY A 503 20.68 -16.51 -13.35
C GLY A 503 19.20 -16.68 -13.66
N ASN A 504 18.77 -16.07 -14.78
CA ASN A 504 17.40 -16.17 -15.29
C ASN A 504 16.34 -15.72 -14.27
N LYS A 505 16.71 -14.82 -13.34
CA LYS A 505 15.81 -14.25 -12.32
C LYS A 505 15.21 -12.96 -12.86
N PRO A 506 13.87 -12.83 -12.87
CA PRO A 506 13.20 -11.68 -13.50
C PRO A 506 13.30 -10.42 -12.66
N THR A 507 13.50 -9.28 -13.33
CA THR A 507 13.48 -7.96 -12.70
C THR A 507 12.78 -6.94 -13.58
N THR A 508 12.07 -6.00 -12.94
CA THR A 508 11.63 -4.76 -13.58
C THR A 508 12.44 -3.62 -13.00
N SER A 509 13.03 -2.77 -13.85
CA SER A 509 13.76 -1.59 -13.41
C SER A 509 12.91 -0.35 -13.60
N ILE A 510 12.71 0.41 -12.53
CA ILE A 510 11.98 1.67 -12.52
C ILE A 510 12.97 2.79 -12.18
N VAL A 511 13.29 3.60 -13.16
CA VAL A 511 14.22 4.71 -12.99
C VAL A 511 13.45 6.02 -13.04
N LEU A 512 13.50 6.77 -11.93
CA LEU A 512 12.84 8.07 -11.83
C LEU A 512 13.90 9.20 -11.89
N PRO A 513 13.53 10.41 -12.34
CA PRO A 513 14.53 11.47 -12.51
C PRO A 513 15.19 11.90 -11.20
N VAL A 514 14.41 12.09 -10.17
CA VAL A 514 14.81 12.48 -8.80
C VAL A 514 13.61 12.27 -7.88
N VAL A 515 13.82 12.00 -6.59
CA VAL A 515 12.71 11.89 -5.62
C VAL A 515 12.21 13.30 -5.28
N THR A 516 11.09 13.69 -5.88
CA THR A 516 10.37 14.94 -5.60
C THR A 516 8.96 14.64 -5.10
N PRO A 517 8.22 15.60 -4.57
CA PRO A 517 6.80 15.41 -4.30
C PRO A 517 6.03 14.91 -5.52
N PHE A 518 6.27 15.48 -6.70
CA PHE A 518 5.60 15.07 -7.95
C PHE A 518 5.94 13.62 -8.33
N THR A 519 7.23 13.29 -8.40
CA THR A 519 7.65 11.94 -8.84
C THR A 519 7.27 10.87 -7.84
N LEU A 520 7.29 11.16 -6.53
CA LEU A 520 6.82 10.22 -5.52
C LEU A 520 5.30 9.99 -5.64
N GLY A 521 4.52 11.07 -5.84
CA GLY A 521 3.08 10.96 -6.07
C GLY A 521 2.75 10.10 -7.29
N ALA A 522 3.47 10.31 -8.39
CA ALA A 522 3.35 9.50 -9.60
C ALA A 522 3.70 8.03 -9.32
N LEU A 523 4.83 7.76 -8.65
CA LEU A 523 5.28 6.40 -8.34
C LEU A 523 4.24 5.64 -7.50
N ILE A 524 3.66 6.29 -6.49
CA ILE A 524 2.61 5.68 -5.65
C ILE A 524 1.38 5.34 -6.50
N ALA A 525 0.93 6.26 -7.35
CA ALA A 525 -0.27 6.05 -8.18
C ALA A 525 -0.08 4.91 -9.21
N PHE A 526 1.12 4.72 -9.77
CA PHE A 526 1.42 3.55 -10.62
C PHE A 526 1.14 2.23 -9.89
N TYR A 527 1.56 2.11 -8.64
CA TYR A 527 1.33 0.91 -7.85
C TYR A 527 -0.12 0.77 -7.39
N GLU A 528 -0.81 1.86 -7.04
CA GLU A 528 -2.24 1.81 -6.70
C GLU A 528 -3.07 1.27 -7.86
N HIS A 529 -2.82 1.76 -9.09
CA HIS A 529 -3.51 1.25 -10.28
C HIS A 529 -3.07 -0.17 -10.67
N LYS A 530 -1.79 -0.54 -10.49
CA LYS A 530 -1.32 -1.93 -10.62
C LYS A 530 -2.13 -2.87 -9.73
N ILE A 531 -2.28 -2.53 -8.46
CA ILE A 531 -3.05 -3.32 -7.48
C ILE A 531 -4.51 -3.44 -7.90
N PHE A 532 -5.13 -2.34 -8.34
CA PHE A 532 -6.50 -2.34 -8.86
C PHE A 532 -6.68 -3.29 -10.04
N VAL A 533 -5.80 -3.18 -11.06
CA VAL A 533 -5.87 -4.03 -12.24
C VAL A 533 -5.73 -5.51 -11.87
N GLN A 534 -4.80 -5.85 -10.99
CA GLN A 534 -4.63 -7.23 -10.51
C GLN A 534 -5.90 -7.76 -9.83
N GLY A 535 -6.54 -6.94 -8.99
CA GLY A 535 -7.82 -7.30 -8.36
C GLY A 535 -8.94 -7.58 -9.36
N ILE A 536 -8.97 -6.85 -10.49
CA ILE A 536 -9.92 -7.09 -11.58
C ILE A 536 -9.63 -8.41 -12.29
N ILE A 537 -8.35 -8.69 -12.60
CA ILE A 537 -7.95 -9.96 -13.23
C ILE A 537 -8.34 -11.15 -12.34
N TRP A 538 -8.12 -11.06 -11.04
CA TRP A 538 -8.47 -12.09 -10.06
C TRP A 538 -9.95 -12.09 -9.65
N ASP A 539 -10.75 -11.18 -10.18
CA ASP A 539 -12.19 -11.06 -9.87
C ASP A 539 -12.49 -10.94 -8.37
N ILE A 540 -11.69 -10.20 -7.63
CA ILE A 540 -11.82 -10.03 -6.17
C ILE A 540 -12.21 -8.60 -5.79
N CYS A 541 -12.76 -8.42 -4.57
CA CYS A 541 -13.02 -7.10 -4.01
C CYS A 541 -11.75 -6.55 -3.33
N SER A 542 -11.01 -5.67 -4.03
CA SER A 542 -9.74 -5.12 -3.54
C SER A 542 -9.90 -4.03 -2.48
N TYR A 543 -11.11 -3.53 -2.20
CA TYR A 543 -11.30 -2.31 -1.41
C TYR A 543 -12.00 -2.52 -0.06
N ASP A 544 -12.37 -3.75 0.28
CA ASP A 544 -12.75 -4.16 1.63
C ASP A 544 -11.59 -4.80 2.41
N GLN A 545 -11.79 -5.14 3.70
CA GLN A 545 -10.79 -5.76 4.57
C GLN A 545 -11.42 -6.63 5.67
N TRP A 546 -12.40 -7.47 5.35
CA TRP A 546 -13.09 -8.33 6.32
C TRP A 546 -12.15 -9.25 7.11
N GLY A 547 -11.01 -9.64 6.52
CA GLY A 547 -10.02 -10.54 7.14
C GLY A 547 -9.38 -10.02 8.43
N VAL A 548 -9.42 -8.71 8.70
CA VAL A 548 -8.85 -8.12 9.92
C VAL A 548 -9.84 -8.01 11.07
N GLU A 549 -11.13 -8.34 10.85
CA GLU A 549 -12.17 -8.09 11.87
C GLU A 549 -12.22 -9.18 12.96
N LEU A 550 -11.98 -10.45 12.61
CA LEU A 550 -12.08 -11.56 13.57
C LEU A 550 -11.10 -11.41 14.73
N GLY A 551 -9.85 -11.06 14.45
CA GLY A 551 -8.84 -10.84 15.50
C GLY A 551 -9.23 -9.74 16.49
N LYS A 552 -9.81 -8.65 15.99
CA LYS A 552 -10.31 -7.55 16.83
C LYS A 552 -11.47 -7.98 17.73
N GLN A 553 -12.37 -8.83 17.21
CA GLN A 553 -13.49 -9.36 18.00
C GLN A 553 -12.99 -10.23 19.14
N LEU A 554 -12.03 -11.13 18.87
CA LEU A 554 -11.42 -12.00 19.89
C LEU A 554 -10.63 -11.18 20.92
N ALA A 555 -9.87 -10.17 20.49
CA ALA A 555 -9.11 -9.31 21.40
C ALA A 555 -10.01 -8.58 22.40
N LYS A 556 -11.21 -8.13 22.00
CA LYS A 556 -12.20 -7.50 22.90
C LYS A 556 -12.73 -8.48 23.98
N VAL A 557 -12.74 -9.77 23.70
CA VAL A 557 -13.13 -10.79 24.69
C VAL A 557 -11.97 -11.10 25.63
N ILE A 558 -10.77 -11.27 25.09
CA ILE A 558 -9.57 -11.66 25.84
C ILE A 558 -9.08 -10.53 26.77
N GLN A 559 -9.20 -9.28 26.37
CA GLN A 559 -8.70 -8.15 27.15
C GLN A 559 -9.25 -8.10 28.60
N PRO A 560 -10.57 -8.17 28.87
CA PRO A 560 -11.09 -8.25 30.23
C PRO A 560 -10.70 -9.52 30.96
N GLU A 561 -10.52 -10.65 30.25
CA GLU A 561 -10.09 -11.91 30.85
C GLU A 561 -8.65 -11.86 31.36
N LEU A 562 -7.77 -11.12 30.70
CA LEU A 562 -6.41 -10.85 31.18
C LEU A 562 -6.40 -10.01 32.47
N ALA A 563 -7.35 -9.10 32.62
CA ALA A 563 -7.49 -8.23 33.81
C ALA A 563 -8.22 -8.92 34.97
N SER A 564 -9.03 -9.97 34.71
CA SER A 564 -9.78 -10.73 35.73
C SER A 564 -8.88 -11.65 36.53
N ALA A 565 -9.26 -11.91 37.79
CA ALA A 565 -8.62 -12.92 38.63
C ALA A 565 -9.07 -14.37 38.30
N ASP A 566 -10.14 -14.54 37.51
CA ASP A 566 -10.77 -15.83 37.26
C ASP A 566 -9.93 -16.72 36.34
N THR A 567 -10.07 -18.03 36.49
CA THR A 567 -9.49 -18.99 35.54
C THR A 567 -10.27 -18.96 34.24
N VAL A 568 -9.57 -18.72 33.14
CA VAL A 568 -10.17 -18.67 31.80
C VAL A 568 -10.19 -20.06 31.18
N THR A 569 -11.38 -20.46 30.67
CA THR A 569 -11.61 -21.76 30.03
C THR A 569 -12.45 -21.65 28.76
N SER A 570 -12.72 -20.42 28.32
CA SER A 570 -13.64 -20.07 27.21
C SER A 570 -13.02 -20.22 25.82
N HIS A 571 -11.70 -20.41 25.73
CA HIS A 571 -10.95 -20.52 24.49
C HIS A 571 -10.41 -21.94 24.25
N ASP A 572 -9.65 -22.12 23.18
CA ASP A 572 -8.88 -23.35 22.97
C ASP A 572 -7.79 -23.54 24.04
N ALA A 573 -7.29 -24.76 24.16
CA ALA A 573 -6.33 -25.11 25.21
C ALA A 573 -5.03 -24.28 25.17
N SER A 574 -4.56 -23.88 23.97
CA SER A 574 -3.37 -23.04 23.82
C SER A 574 -3.63 -21.62 24.32
N THR A 575 -4.71 -21.01 23.88
CA THR A 575 -5.08 -19.64 24.30
C THR A 575 -5.33 -19.57 25.80
N ASN A 576 -6.09 -20.52 26.38
CA ASN A 576 -6.31 -20.59 27.83
C ASN A 576 -4.99 -20.75 28.59
N GLY A 577 -4.09 -21.63 28.11
CA GLY A 577 -2.76 -21.86 28.70
C GLY A 577 -1.88 -20.61 28.67
N LEU A 578 -1.87 -19.88 27.55
CA LEU A 578 -1.13 -18.62 27.42
C LEU A 578 -1.68 -17.53 28.34
N ILE A 579 -3.00 -17.36 28.44
CA ILE A 579 -3.64 -16.42 29.37
C ILE A 579 -3.24 -16.77 30.81
N ALA A 580 -3.32 -18.03 31.20
CA ALA A 580 -2.93 -18.49 32.53
C ALA A 580 -1.45 -18.20 32.83
N PHE A 581 -0.57 -18.51 31.88
CA PHE A 581 0.87 -18.22 32.01
C PHE A 581 1.15 -16.72 32.19
N ILE A 582 0.55 -15.88 31.35
CA ILE A 582 0.72 -14.42 31.44
C ILE A 582 0.26 -13.92 32.80
N LYS A 583 -0.95 -14.29 33.23
CA LYS A 583 -1.51 -13.84 34.53
C LYS A 583 -0.67 -14.30 35.74
N ASN A 584 -0.05 -15.45 35.67
CA ASN A 584 0.78 -15.99 36.75
C ASN A 584 2.18 -15.36 36.83
N ASN A 585 2.60 -14.62 35.79
CA ASN A 585 3.93 -14.01 35.69
C ASN A 585 3.91 -12.47 35.49
N ALA A 586 2.73 -11.82 35.57
CA ALA A 586 2.58 -10.37 35.40
C ALA A 586 2.81 -9.56 36.71
#